data_f394dea5203980404e32334a1913405d
#
_entry.id   f394dea5203980404e32334a1913405d
#
_cell.length_a   1.000
_cell.length_b   1.000
_cell.length_c   1.000
_cell.angle_alpha   90.00
_cell.angle_beta   90.00
_cell.angle_gamma   90.00
#
_symmetry.space_group_name_H-M   'P 1'
#
loop_
_entity.id
_entity.type
_entity.pdbx_description
1 polymer ?
#
loop_
_entity_poly.entity_id
_entity_poly.type
_entity_poly.pdbx_seq_one_letter_code
_entity_poly.pdbx_strand_id
1 'polypeptide(L)'
;MIPDNEKLSNPQVTIAAIKKYGFNFQKKLGQNFLIDDHVIKKIIKAAEITKDDIVLEIGPGMGTLTQYLAEAAGQVIAVEIDSKLLPILADTLSAYDNVTVVNEDILKCDIEALVEKVRAEKTDTLKSGTLSKVKVVANLPYYITTPIIMGLVENGIPAESITVMVQKEVADRMNAEPGGKDYGALTLAVQYYSETYIAANVPPNCFIPRPGVGSAVIRLTKHENPPVVVKDDKLMFRLIHASFEQRRKTLKNGISNANIPGITKEVVGEALISMGLDENIRGERLSLAEFARLADILYDVEQNG
;
A
#
# COMPACT_ATOMS: atom_id res chain seq x y z
N MET A 1 -34.53 -8.92 -3.57
CA MET A 1 -34.06 -7.61 -3.14
C MET A 1 -33.04 -7.82 -2.04
N ILE A 2 -31.93 -7.14 -2.04
CA ILE A 2 -31.07 -7.03 -0.87
C ILE A 2 -31.91 -6.21 0.11
N PRO A 3 -32.11 -6.66 1.38
CA PRO A 3 -32.91 -5.90 2.34
C PRO A 3 -32.30 -4.51 2.54
N ASP A 4 -33.11 -3.47 2.55
CA ASP A 4 -32.69 -2.06 2.56
C ASP A 4 -31.82 -1.62 3.75
N ASN A 5 -31.52 -2.50 4.71
CA ASN A 5 -30.74 -2.22 5.92
C ASN A 5 -29.67 -3.27 6.23
N GLU A 6 -29.41 -4.23 5.37
CA GLU A 6 -28.39 -5.26 5.64
C GLU A 6 -27.10 -5.00 4.88
N LYS A 7 -25.99 -4.96 5.63
CA LYS A 7 -24.66 -4.71 5.07
C LYS A 7 -24.06 -5.97 4.42
N LEU A 8 -23.26 -5.76 3.38
CA LEU A 8 -22.51 -6.81 2.70
C LEU A 8 -21.47 -7.53 3.60
N SER A 9 -21.16 -6.99 4.78
CA SER A 9 -20.37 -7.70 5.80
C SER A 9 -21.08 -8.94 6.36
N ASN A 10 -22.43 -9.05 6.19
CA ASN A 10 -23.14 -10.28 6.44
C ASN A 10 -22.93 -11.26 5.28
N PRO A 11 -22.38 -12.47 5.54
CA PRO A 11 -22.13 -13.47 4.49
C PRO A 11 -23.35 -13.84 3.66
N GLN A 12 -24.54 -13.89 4.26
CA GLN A 12 -25.78 -14.24 3.57
C GLN A 12 -26.17 -13.17 2.54
N VAL A 13 -25.99 -11.90 2.89
CA VAL A 13 -26.25 -10.75 2.00
C VAL A 13 -25.29 -10.76 0.82
N THR A 14 -24.00 -10.97 1.07
CA THR A 14 -22.98 -11.09 0.02
C THR A 14 -23.28 -12.27 -0.91
N ILE A 15 -23.64 -13.45 -0.38
CA ILE A 15 -24.01 -14.61 -1.19
C ILE A 15 -25.27 -14.34 -2.04
N ALA A 16 -26.27 -13.66 -1.45
CA ALA A 16 -27.46 -13.28 -2.18
C ALA A 16 -27.15 -12.31 -3.34
N ALA A 17 -26.27 -11.33 -3.11
CA ALA A 17 -25.80 -10.42 -4.13
C ALA A 17 -25.05 -11.14 -5.25
N ILE A 18 -24.11 -12.02 -4.91
CA ILE A 18 -23.40 -12.86 -5.89
C ILE A 18 -24.38 -13.63 -6.79
N LYS A 19 -25.41 -14.25 -6.18
CA LYS A 19 -26.44 -15.02 -6.91
C LYS A 19 -27.33 -14.10 -7.76
N LYS A 20 -27.77 -12.95 -7.23
CA LYS A 20 -28.63 -11.97 -7.93
C LYS A 20 -28.01 -11.54 -9.26
N TYR A 21 -26.70 -11.28 -9.24
CA TYR A 21 -25.97 -10.77 -10.42
C TYR A 21 -25.30 -11.89 -11.24
N GLY A 22 -25.41 -13.16 -10.84
CA GLY A 22 -24.70 -14.26 -11.49
C GLY A 22 -23.19 -14.03 -11.53
N PHE A 23 -22.63 -13.35 -10.49
CA PHE A 23 -21.24 -12.93 -10.49
C PHE A 23 -20.30 -14.14 -10.38
N ASN A 24 -19.35 -14.21 -11.29
CA ASN A 24 -18.29 -15.22 -11.32
C ASN A 24 -16.95 -14.60 -10.97
N PHE A 25 -16.32 -15.08 -9.91
CA PHE A 25 -15.01 -14.63 -9.47
C PHE A 25 -13.94 -14.76 -10.55
N GLN A 26 -13.21 -13.69 -10.79
CA GLN A 26 -12.09 -13.69 -11.72
C GLN A 26 -10.80 -14.03 -10.97
N LYS A 27 -10.32 -15.29 -11.12
CA LYS A 27 -9.07 -15.73 -10.47
C LYS A 27 -7.87 -14.83 -10.78
N LYS A 28 -7.80 -14.30 -12.03
CA LYS A 28 -6.73 -13.41 -12.47
C LYS A 28 -6.71 -12.08 -11.71
N LEU A 29 -7.83 -11.65 -11.13
CA LEU A 29 -7.95 -10.42 -10.34
C LEU A 29 -7.84 -10.67 -8.83
N GLY A 30 -7.59 -11.91 -8.40
CA GLY A 30 -7.38 -12.25 -6.99
C GLY A 30 -8.53 -11.85 -6.06
N GLN A 31 -9.77 -11.85 -6.56
CA GLN A 31 -10.95 -11.36 -5.84
C GLN A 31 -11.28 -12.22 -4.61
N ASN A 32 -11.15 -11.63 -3.42
CA ASN A 32 -11.55 -12.19 -2.13
C ASN A 32 -12.34 -11.10 -1.38
N PHE A 33 -13.67 -11.25 -1.34
CA PHE A 33 -14.53 -10.24 -0.72
C PHE A 33 -14.58 -10.42 0.79
N LEU A 34 -14.32 -9.35 1.52
CA LEU A 34 -14.36 -9.33 2.98
C LEU A 34 -15.83 -9.40 3.45
N ILE A 35 -16.11 -10.31 4.39
CA ILE A 35 -17.46 -10.59 4.92
C ILE A 35 -17.50 -10.57 6.44
N ASP A 36 -16.62 -9.81 7.09
CA ASP A 36 -16.49 -9.77 8.55
C ASP A 36 -16.55 -8.33 9.05
N ASP A 37 -17.62 -8.01 9.76
CA ASP A 37 -17.90 -6.68 10.33
C ASP A 37 -16.81 -6.24 11.33
N HIS A 38 -16.30 -7.17 12.14
CA HIS A 38 -15.27 -6.84 13.14
C HIS A 38 -13.96 -6.44 12.50
N VAL A 39 -13.59 -7.12 11.39
CA VAL A 39 -12.39 -6.78 10.63
C VAL A 39 -12.55 -5.41 9.98
N ILE A 40 -13.71 -5.14 9.36
CA ILE A 40 -13.96 -3.84 8.73
C ILE A 40 -13.88 -2.71 9.76
N LYS A 41 -14.48 -2.87 10.92
CA LYS A 41 -14.40 -1.88 12.02
C LYS A 41 -12.95 -1.64 12.49
N LYS A 42 -12.11 -2.68 12.50
CA LYS A 42 -10.67 -2.53 12.78
C LYS A 42 -9.94 -1.73 11.69
N ILE A 43 -10.30 -1.94 10.41
CA ILE A 43 -9.75 -1.14 9.30
C ILE A 43 -10.14 0.33 9.46
N ILE A 44 -11.43 0.63 9.65
CA ILE A 44 -11.93 2.00 9.84
C ILE A 44 -11.23 2.69 11.02
N LYS A 45 -11.12 1.97 12.16
CA LYS A 45 -10.43 2.48 13.34
C LYS A 45 -8.94 2.73 13.08
N ALA A 46 -8.25 1.80 12.42
CA ALA A 46 -6.83 1.94 12.12
C ALA A 46 -6.55 3.09 11.13
N ALA A 47 -7.47 3.33 10.17
CA ALA A 47 -7.37 4.42 9.22
C ALA A 47 -7.71 5.79 9.83
N GLU A 48 -8.26 5.85 11.07
CA GLU A 48 -8.63 7.09 11.79
C GLU A 48 -9.47 8.03 10.92
N ILE A 49 -10.45 7.47 10.19
CA ILE A 49 -11.28 8.22 9.24
C ILE A 49 -12.24 9.16 9.99
N THR A 50 -12.36 10.37 9.47
CA THR A 50 -13.29 11.40 9.95
C THR A 50 -14.15 11.96 8.82
N LYS A 51 -15.17 12.75 9.16
CA LYS A 51 -16.03 13.41 8.17
C LYS A 51 -15.34 14.51 7.35
N ASP A 52 -14.13 14.89 7.73
CA ASP A 52 -13.32 15.88 7.00
C ASP A 52 -12.37 15.21 5.98
N ASP A 53 -12.39 13.87 5.88
CA ASP A 53 -11.49 13.13 5.01
C ASP A 53 -12.10 12.79 3.65
N ILE A 54 -11.26 12.83 2.62
CA ILE A 54 -11.49 12.12 1.36
C ILE A 54 -10.80 10.77 1.47
N VAL A 55 -11.54 9.68 1.30
CA VAL A 55 -10.99 8.34 1.27
C VAL A 55 -10.91 7.84 -0.16
N LEU A 56 -9.70 7.48 -0.61
CA LEU A 56 -9.48 6.73 -1.84
C LEU A 56 -9.51 5.23 -1.50
N GLU A 57 -10.53 4.53 -1.98
CA GLU A 57 -10.62 3.07 -1.89
C GLU A 57 -10.13 2.42 -3.18
N ILE A 58 -9.21 1.47 -3.07
CA ILE A 58 -8.68 0.72 -4.22
C ILE A 58 -9.30 -0.68 -4.22
N GLY A 59 -10.02 -1.01 -5.29
CA GLY A 59 -10.69 -2.29 -5.45
C GLY A 59 -11.85 -2.48 -4.47
N PRO A 60 -12.92 -1.68 -4.57
CA PRO A 60 -14.10 -1.79 -3.68
C PRO A 60 -14.79 -3.17 -3.76
N GLY A 61 -14.56 -3.91 -4.86
CA GLY A 61 -15.21 -5.18 -5.09
C GLY A 61 -16.72 -5.02 -5.20
N MET A 62 -17.48 -5.67 -4.31
CA MET A 62 -18.94 -5.50 -4.25
C MET A 62 -19.40 -4.31 -3.40
N GLY A 63 -18.46 -3.55 -2.81
CA GLY A 63 -18.76 -2.37 -1.99
C GLY A 63 -18.83 -2.65 -0.48
N THR A 64 -18.37 -3.80 0.00
CA THR A 64 -18.48 -4.17 1.43
C THR A 64 -17.75 -3.16 2.33
N LEU A 65 -16.49 -2.87 2.04
CA LEU A 65 -15.71 -1.89 2.79
C LEU A 65 -16.20 -0.47 2.49
N THR A 66 -16.59 -0.19 1.24
CA THR A 66 -17.09 1.11 0.77
C THR A 66 -18.28 1.61 1.60
N GLN A 67 -19.23 0.72 1.96
CA GLN A 67 -20.39 1.08 2.79
C GLN A 67 -19.95 1.68 4.14
N TYR A 68 -18.93 1.11 4.78
CA TYR A 68 -18.42 1.61 6.07
C TYR A 68 -17.57 2.87 5.91
N LEU A 69 -16.81 2.95 4.81
CA LEU A 69 -16.06 4.16 4.46
C LEU A 69 -17.01 5.34 4.22
N ALA A 70 -18.10 5.15 3.49
CA ALA A 70 -19.11 6.16 3.24
C ALA A 70 -19.76 6.68 4.54
N GLU A 71 -19.99 5.79 5.50
CA GLU A 71 -20.53 6.18 6.82
C GLU A 71 -19.50 6.96 7.67
N ALA A 72 -18.20 6.72 7.50
CA ALA A 72 -17.13 7.32 8.31
C ALA A 72 -16.56 8.60 7.70
N ALA A 73 -16.35 8.61 6.36
CA ALA A 73 -15.70 9.68 5.63
C ALA A 73 -16.66 10.80 5.18
N GLY A 74 -16.09 11.94 4.81
CA GLY A 74 -16.82 13.00 4.11
C GLY A 74 -17.09 12.63 2.66
N GLN A 75 -16.08 12.08 1.97
CA GLN A 75 -16.16 11.60 0.59
C GLN A 75 -15.40 10.29 0.42
N VAL A 76 -15.89 9.41 -0.45
CA VAL A 76 -15.22 8.19 -0.87
C VAL A 76 -15.06 8.18 -2.37
N ILE A 77 -13.86 7.97 -2.85
CA ILE A 77 -13.52 7.73 -4.26
C ILE A 77 -13.13 6.26 -4.37
N ALA A 78 -13.94 5.45 -5.03
CA ALA A 78 -13.73 4.01 -5.16
C ALA A 78 -13.28 3.68 -6.59
N VAL A 79 -12.02 3.25 -6.76
CA VAL A 79 -11.43 2.91 -8.06
C VAL A 79 -11.48 1.41 -8.28
N GLU A 80 -12.23 0.96 -9.30
CA GLU A 80 -12.45 -0.46 -9.63
C GLU A 80 -12.05 -0.76 -11.08
N ILE A 81 -11.20 -1.77 -11.25
CA ILE A 81 -10.74 -2.21 -12.57
C ILE A 81 -11.73 -3.15 -13.26
N ASP A 82 -12.51 -3.92 -12.51
CA ASP A 82 -13.46 -4.89 -13.06
C ASP A 82 -14.80 -4.24 -13.38
N SER A 83 -15.03 -3.90 -14.65
CA SER A 83 -16.28 -3.30 -15.11
C SER A 83 -17.53 -4.14 -14.81
N LYS A 84 -17.39 -5.45 -14.55
CA LYS A 84 -18.50 -6.34 -14.17
C LYS A 84 -19.03 -6.04 -12.76
N LEU A 85 -18.23 -5.40 -11.93
CA LEU A 85 -18.64 -5.00 -10.58
C LEU A 85 -19.43 -3.67 -10.57
N LEU A 86 -19.34 -2.85 -11.61
CA LEU A 86 -20.01 -1.53 -11.65
C LEU A 86 -21.53 -1.58 -11.44
N PRO A 87 -22.29 -2.50 -12.11
CA PRO A 87 -23.72 -2.63 -11.86
C PRO A 87 -24.05 -3.06 -10.43
N ILE A 88 -23.18 -3.86 -9.81
CA ILE A 88 -23.32 -4.31 -8.43
C ILE A 88 -23.07 -3.14 -7.48
N LEU A 89 -21.99 -2.38 -7.71
CA LEU A 89 -21.66 -1.18 -6.93
C LEU A 89 -22.76 -0.12 -7.01
N ALA A 90 -23.34 0.09 -8.21
CA ALA A 90 -24.47 1.02 -8.38
C ALA A 90 -25.69 0.66 -7.54
N ASP A 91 -25.95 -0.64 -7.32
CA ASP A 91 -27.05 -1.13 -6.48
C ASP A 91 -26.67 -1.10 -4.97
N THR A 92 -25.50 -1.64 -4.62
CA THR A 92 -25.07 -1.81 -3.22
C THR A 92 -24.71 -0.50 -2.53
N LEU A 93 -24.38 0.54 -3.31
CA LEU A 93 -23.99 1.87 -2.82
C LEU A 93 -25.06 2.93 -3.09
N SER A 94 -26.24 2.56 -3.62
CA SER A 94 -27.32 3.50 -3.99
C SER A 94 -27.84 4.38 -2.86
N ALA A 95 -27.64 3.95 -1.61
CA ALA A 95 -28.04 4.70 -0.41
C ALA A 95 -27.02 5.77 0.03
N TYR A 96 -25.85 5.83 -0.62
CA TYR A 96 -24.75 6.71 -0.22
C TYR A 96 -24.50 7.78 -1.31
N ASP A 97 -24.71 9.03 -0.97
CA ASP A 97 -24.55 10.20 -1.86
C ASP A 97 -23.12 10.76 -1.88
N ASN A 98 -22.27 10.27 -0.97
CA ASN A 98 -20.87 10.66 -0.81
C ASN A 98 -19.88 9.65 -1.40
N VAL A 99 -20.32 8.78 -2.31
CA VAL A 99 -19.44 7.80 -2.98
C VAL A 99 -19.36 8.08 -4.47
N THR A 100 -18.15 8.19 -4.99
CA THR A 100 -17.87 8.29 -6.44
C THR A 100 -17.13 7.02 -6.87
N VAL A 101 -17.74 6.24 -7.78
CA VAL A 101 -17.13 5.04 -8.35
C VAL A 101 -16.47 5.39 -9.68
N VAL A 102 -15.19 5.02 -9.84
CA VAL A 102 -14.40 5.24 -11.04
C VAL A 102 -13.95 3.90 -11.59
N ASN A 103 -14.19 3.64 -12.89
CA ASN A 103 -13.73 2.41 -13.54
C ASN A 103 -12.39 2.64 -14.22
N GLU A 104 -11.32 2.34 -13.51
CA GLU A 104 -9.95 2.56 -13.99
C GLU A 104 -8.95 1.60 -13.32
N ASP A 105 -7.77 1.46 -13.94
CA ASP A 105 -6.62 0.78 -13.34
C ASP A 105 -5.88 1.76 -12.43
N ILE A 106 -5.84 1.47 -11.13
CA ILE A 106 -5.18 2.35 -10.14
C ILE A 106 -3.72 2.67 -10.47
N LEU A 107 -3.01 1.76 -11.12
CA LEU A 107 -1.61 1.97 -11.53
C LEU A 107 -1.46 2.99 -12.68
N LYS A 108 -2.56 3.36 -13.33
CA LYS A 108 -2.61 4.34 -14.44
C LYS A 108 -3.41 5.58 -14.10
N CYS A 109 -4.14 5.53 -12.98
CA CYS A 109 -5.01 6.59 -12.53
C CYS A 109 -4.20 7.81 -12.08
N ASP A 110 -4.58 9.00 -12.55
CA ASP A 110 -4.10 10.26 -12.00
C ASP A 110 -4.88 10.56 -10.70
N ILE A 111 -4.35 10.06 -9.60
CA ILE A 111 -4.99 10.15 -8.28
C ILE A 111 -5.12 11.62 -7.84
N GLU A 112 -4.13 12.46 -8.14
CA GLU A 112 -4.14 13.88 -7.75
C GLU A 112 -5.26 14.63 -8.48
N ALA A 113 -5.34 14.48 -9.81
CA ALA A 113 -6.42 15.08 -10.60
C ALA A 113 -7.80 14.58 -10.17
N LEU A 114 -7.93 13.30 -9.82
CA LEU A 114 -9.19 12.72 -9.35
C LEU A 114 -9.63 13.30 -8.00
N VAL A 115 -8.70 13.44 -7.05
CA VAL A 115 -8.95 14.05 -5.74
C VAL A 115 -9.34 15.52 -5.89
N GLU A 116 -8.61 16.30 -6.69
CA GLU A 116 -8.91 17.73 -6.92
C GLU A 116 -10.27 17.94 -7.59
N LYS A 117 -10.63 17.07 -8.53
CA LYS A 117 -11.97 17.09 -9.14
C LYS A 117 -13.06 16.93 -8.07
N VAL A 118 -12.94 15.92 -7.20
CA VAL A 118 -13.93 15.67 -6.13
C VAL A 118 -13.96 16.82 -5.12
N ARG A 119 -12.82 17.39 -4.78
CA ARG A 119 -12.77 18.61 -3.94
C ARG A 119 -13.54 19.76 -4.55
N ALA A 120 -13.30 20.05 -5.83
CA ALA A 120 -13.98 21.15 -6.54
C ALA A 120 -15.50 20.96 -6.61
N GLU A 121 -15.98 19.75 -6.90
CA GLU A 121 -17.39 19.43 -6.99
C GLU A 121 -18.14 19.51 -5.66
N LYS A 122 -17.45 19.35 -4.53
CA LYS A 122 -18.07 19.25 -3.18
C LYS A 122 -17.85 20.46 -2.29
N THR A 123 -17.03 21.43 -2.70
CA THR A 123 -16.77 22.66 -1.91
C THR A 123 -18.05 23.40 -1.53
N ASP A 124 -19.06 23.39 -2.41
CA ASP A 124 -20.35 24.08 -2.18
C ASP A 124 -21.31 23.34 -1.22
N THR A 125 -21.07 22.05 -0.95
CA THR A 125 -21.99 21.20 -0.17
C THR A 125 -21.52 20.94 1.26
N LEU A 126 -20.26 21.22 1.59
CA LEU A 126 -19.69 20.96 2.90
C LEU A 126 -19.95 22.10 3.88
N LYS A 127 -20.73 21.80 4.93
CA LYS A 127 -21.06 22.76 5.99
C LYS A 127 -19.88 23.19 6.87
N SER A 128 -18.72 22.53 6.78
CA SER A 128 -17.56 22.75 7.66
C SER A 128 -16.30 23.23 6.97
N GLY A 129 -16.36 23.67 5.72
CA GLY A 129 -15.15 24.10 5.00
C GLY A 129 -14.31 22.91 4.51
N THR A 130 -13.29 23.04 3.89
CA THR A 130 -12.38 22.22 3.11
C THR A 130 -12.24 20.76 3.58
N LEU A 131 -12.53 19.78 2.69
CA LEU A 131 -12.02 18.41 2.80
C LEU A 131 -10.48 18.48 2.78
N SER A 132 -9.85 18.25 3.93
CA SER A 132 -8.45 18.64 4.09
C SER A 132 -7.47 17.51 3.85
N LYS A 133 -7.85 16.26 4.13
CA LYS A 133 -6.92 15.14 4.16
C LYS A 133 -7.37 14.02 3.23
N VAL A 134 -6.41 13.44 2.55
CA VAL A 134 -6.63 12.24 1.73
C VAL A 134 -6.08 11.04 2.48
N LYS A 135 -6.87 9.99 2.58
CA LYS A 135 -6.48 8.70 3.15
C LYS A 135 -6.75 7.61 2.13
N VAL A 136 -5.83 6.68 2.00
CA VAL A 136 -6.02 5.50 1.15
C VAL A 136 -6.43 4.33 2.01
N VAL A 137 -7.50 3.64 1.63
CA VAL A 137 -7.95 2.42 2.31
C VAL A 137 -8.25 1.35 1.28
N ALA A 138 -7.76 0.12 1.48
CA ALA A 138 -8.00 -0.95 0.51
C ALA A 138 -7.92 -2.35 1.11
N ASN A 139 -8.72 -3.26 0.56
CA ASN A 139 -8.49 -4.70 0.62
C ASN A 139 -7.79 -5.11 -0.68
N LEU A 140 -6.44 -5.07 -0.70
CA LEU A 140 -5.68 -5.22 -1.93
C LEU A 140 -5.66 -6.66 -2.46
N PRO A 141 -5.82 -6.85 -3.79
CA PRO A 141 -5.58 -8.14 -4.42
C PRO A 141 -4.13 -8.58 -4.25
N TYR A 142 -3.90 -9.83 -3.84
CA TYR A 142 -2.58 -10.32 -3.43
C TYR A 142 -1.52 -10.29 -4.54
N TYR A 143 -1.93 -10.50 -5.80
CA TYR A 143 -1.00 -10.59 -6.93
C TYR A 143 -0.37 -9.25 -7.32
N ILE A 144 -0.98 -8.11 -6.91
CA ILE A 144 -0.58 -6.77 -7.32
C ILE A 144 -0.29 -5.84 -6.12
N THR A 145 -0.26 -6.39 -4.92
CA THR A 145 -0.07 -5.62 -3.66
C THR A 145 1.20 -4.77 -3.70
N THR A 146 2.36 -5.38 -4.01
CA THR A 146 3.65 -4.65 -4.00
C THR A 146 3.70 -3.52 -5.03
N PRO A 147 3.33 -3.70 -6.31
CA PRO A 147 3.26 -2.60 -7.28
C PRO A 147 2.34 -1.45 -6.84
N ILE A 148 1.17 -1.75 -6.26
CA ILE A 148 0.26 -0.71 -5.78
C ILE A 148 0.89 0.06 -4.63
N ILE A 149 1.41 -0.62 -3.58
CA ILE A 149 2.02 0.04 -2.43
C ILE A 149 3.21 0.91 -2.86
N MET A 150 4.11 0.38 -3.70
CA MET A 150 5.24 1.16 -4.20
C MET A 150 4.77 2.38 -5.00
N GLY A 151 3.80 2.21 -5.90
CA GLY A 151 3.21 3.34 -6.62
C GLY A 151 2.60 4.41 -5.69
N LEU A 152 1.96 3.99 -4.60
CA LEU A 152 1.36 4.92 -3.63
C LEU A 152 2.42 5.68 -2.82
N VAL A 153 3.53 5.05 -2.42
CA VAL A 153 4.54 5.69 -1.57
C VAL A 153 5.58 6.47 -2.37
N GLU A 154 6.00 6.00 -3.55
CA GLU A 154 7.04 6.63 -4.37
C GLU A 154 6.54 7.82 -5.19
N ASN A 155 5.29 7.76 -5.71
CA ASN A 155 4.74 8.83 -6.57
C ASN A 155 4.26 10.07 -5.78
N GLY A 156 4.48 10.11 -4.48
CA GLY A 156 4.20 11.30 -3.68
C GLY A 156 2.73 11.68 -3.57
N ILE A 157 1.81 10.70 -3.66
CA ILE A 157 0.37 10.96 -3.56
C ILE A 157 0.10 11.85 -2.34
N PRO A 158 -0.86 12.78 -2.43
CA PRO A 158 -1.20 13.68 -1.32
C PRO A 158 -1.97 12.96 -0.20
N ALA A 159 -1.62 11.71 0.10
CA ALA A 159 -2.23 10.93 1.17
C ALA A 159 -1.47 11.08 2.49
N GLU A 160 -2.20 11.34 3.57
CA GLU A 160 -1.67 11.38 4.94
C GLU A 160 -1.32 9.97 5.44
N SER A 161 -2.16 9.00 5.09
CA SER A 161 -1.97 7.60 5.47
C SER A 161 -2.55 6.62 4.44
N ILE A 162 -1.99 5.41 4.45
CA ILE A 162 -2.41 4.29 3.63
C ILE A 162 -2.71 3.12 4.57
N THR A 163 -3.97 2.71 4.68
CA THR A 163 -4.40 1.57 5.51
C THR A 163 -4.86 0.46 4.60
N VAL A 164 -4.09 -0.61 4.51
CA VAL A 164 -4.37 -1.68 3.57
C VAL A 164 -4.44 -3.04 4.25
N MET A 165 -5.31 -3.89 3.73
CA MET A 165 -5.30 -5.31 4.05
C MET A 165 -4.58 -6.07 2.94
N VAL A 166 -3.55 -6.83 3.33
CA VAL A 166 -2.64 -7.54 2.45
C VAL A 166 -2.39 -8.94 2.98
N GLN A 167 -1.70 -9.82 2.23
CA GLN A 167 -1.22 -11.07 2.80
C GLN A 167 -0.35 -10.82 4.02
N LYS A 168 -0.49 -11.67 5.05
CA LYS A 168 0.26 -11.52 6.30
C LYS A 168 1.78 -11.44 6.06
N GLU A 169 2.30 -12.27 5.17
CA GLU A 169 3.73 -12.25 4.80
C GLU A 169 4.17 -10.87 4.26
N VAL A 170 3.33 -10.22 3.44
CA VAL A 170 3.65 -8.90 2.89
C VAL A 170 3.64 -7.83 3.98
N ALA A 171 2.67 -7.87 4.91
CA ALA A 171 2.65 -6.97 6.06
C ALA A 171 3.88 -7.18 6.97
N ASP A 172 4.22 -8.44 7.26
CA ASP A 172 5.40 -8.78 8.07
C ASP A 172 6.69 -8.26 7.41
N ARG A 173 6.80 -8.35 6.07
CA ARG A 173 7.93 -7.78 5.30
C ARG A 173 7.99 -6.25 5.38
N MET A 174 6.87 -5.56 5.27
CA MET A 174 6.84 -4.09 5.38
C MET A 174 7.25 -3.60 6.78
N ASN A 175 6.94 -4.36 7.81
CA ASN A 175 7.18 -4.03 9.22
C ASN A 175 8.40 -4.74 9.82
N ALA A 176 9.27 -5.33 8.98
CA ALA A 176 10.43 -6.10 9.46
C ALA A 176 11.56 -5.21 9.95
N GLU A 177 12.44 -5.79 10.80
CA GLU A 177 13.64 -5.16 11.33
C GLU A 177 14.90 -5.73 10.65
N PRO A 178 16.01 -4.97 10.61
CA PRO A 178 17.29 -5.44 10.08
C PRO A 178 17.74 -6.78 10.66
N GLY A 179 18.25 -7.67 9.82
CA GLY A 179 18.70 -9.00 10.20
C GLY A 179 17.60 -10.06 10.26
N GLY A 180 16.35 -9.68 10.16
CA GLY A 180 15.22 -10.60 10.08
C GLY A 180 15.08 -11.27 8.70
N LYS A 181 14.45 -12.46 8.68
CA LYS A 181 14.22 -13.20 7.42
C LYS A 181 13.29 -12.46 6.44
N ASP A 182 12.38 -11.65 6.97
CA ASP A 182 11.37 -10.92 6.20
C ASP A 182 11.86 -9.54 5.76
N TYR A 183 13.01 -9.08 6.30
CA TYR A 183 13.63 -7.81 5.95
C TYR A 183 14.15 -7.80 4.51
N GLY A 184 13.89 -6.70 3.79
CA GLY A 184 14.26 -6.59 2.39
C GLY A 184 14.01 -5.24 1.74
N ALA A 185 14.11 -5.16 0.42
CA ALA A 185 13.92 -3.93 -0.34
C ALA A 185 12.54 -3.30 -0.09
N LEU A 186 11.48 -4.11 0.00
CA LEU A 186 10.13 -3.60 0.31
C LEU A 186 10.08 -2.95 1.70
N THR A 187 10.74 -3.53 2.69
CA THR A 187 10.84 -2.98 4.05
C THR A 187 11.46 -1.58 4.02
N LEU A 188 12.64 -1.48 3.41
CA LEU A 188 13.41 -0.24 3.34
C LEU A 188 12.67 0.85 2.56
N ALA A 189 12.05 0.49 1.43
CA ALA A 189 11.27 1.43 0.64
C ALA A 189 10.06 1.97 1.42
N VAL A 190 9.27 1.10 2.02
CA VAL A 190 8.09 1.53 2.79
C VAL A 190 8.50 2.35 4.01
N GLN A 191 9.52 1.94 4.76
CA GLN A 191 9.99 2.64 5.97
C GLN A 191 10.73 3.96 5.66
N TYR A 192 11.22 4.17 4.45
CA TYR A 192 11.74 5.45 4.02
C TYR A 192 10.63 6.51 3.87
N TYR A 193 9.45 6.11 3.37
CA TYR A 193 8.33 7.03 3.12
C TYR A 193 7.34 7.12 4.27
N SER A 194 7.25 6.09 5.13
CA SER A 194 6.20 5.97 6.14
C SER A 194 6.60 5.19 7.39
N GLU A 195 5.99 5.53 8.50
CA GLU A 195 5.93 4.68 9.69
C GLU A 195 4.92 3.56 9.47
N THR A 196 5.26 2.34 9.90
CA THR A 196 4.44 1.14 9.72
C THR A 196 3.81 0.68 11.03
N TYR A 197 2.51 0.29 10.98
CA TYR A 197 1.79 -0.25 12.12
C TYR A 197 0.86 -1.39 11.71
N ILE A 198 1.08 -2.61 12.21
CA ILE A 198 0.18 -3.76 11.97
C ILE A 198 -0.99 -3.67 12.96
N ALA A 199 -2.17 -3.31 12.45
CA ALA A 199 -3.37 -3.08 13.25
C ALA A 199 -4.13 -4.36 13.61
N ALA A 200 -4.11 -5.37 12.72
CA ALA A 200 -4.82 -6.64 12.96
C ALA A 200 -4.30 -7.77 12.07
N ASN A 201 -4.35 -9.00 12.60
CA ASN A 201 -4.27 -10.21 11.79
C ASN A 201 -5.70 -10.67 11.42
N VAL A 202 -5.87 -11.15 10.18
CA VAL A 202 -7.17 -11.50 9.61
C VAL A 202 -7.12 -12.94 9.08
N PRO A 203 -7.90 -13.86 9.66
CA PRO A 203 -7.92 -15.23 9.21
C PRO A 203 -8.68 -15.41 7.89
N PRO A 204 -8.39 -16.48 7.12
CA PRO A 204 -8.99 -16.70 5.80
C PRO A 204 -10.52 -16.85 5.79
N ASN A 205 -11.14 -17.25 6.90
CA ASN A 205 -12.59 -17.41 6.99
C ASN A 205 -13.39 -16.09 6.98
N CYS A 206 -12.70 -14.94 7.02
CA CYS A 206 -13.32 -13.63 6.88
C CYS A 206 -13.61 -13.23 5.43
N PHE A 207 -13.37 -14.15 4.45
CA PHE A 207 -13.49 -13.85 3.02
C PHE A 207 -14.32 -14.87 2.25
N ILE A 208 -14.93 -14.40 1.15
CA ILE A 208 -15.54 -15.23 0.09
C ILE A 208 -14.95 -14.80 -1.27
N PRO A 209 -14.32 -15.73 -2.04
CA PRO A 209 -13.89 -17.07 -1.62
C PRO A 209 -12.80 -16.98 -0.55
N ARG A 210 -12.61 -18.08 0.19
CA ARG A 210 -11.59 -18.16 1.25
C ARG A 210 -10.19 -18.23 0.60
N PRO A 211 -9.26 -17.30 0.91
CA PRO A 211 -7.88 -17.38 0.45
C PRO A 211 -7.11 -18.52 1.14
N GLY A 212 -6.00 -18.95 0.51
CA GLY A 212 -5.15 -20.02 1.05
C GLY A 212 -4.27 -19.61 2.23
N VAL A 213 -4.12 -18.28 2.48
CA VAL A 213 -3.24 -17.71 3.50
C VAL A 213 -3.96 -16.63 4.29
N GLY A 214 -3.48 -16.34 5.51
CA GLY A 214 -3.98 -15.24 6.32
C GLY A 214 -3.57 -13.88 5.76
N SER A 215 -4.33 -12.86 6.15
CA SER A 215 -4.09 -11.46 5.85
C SER A 215 -3.70 -10.68 7.11
N ALA A 216 -3.25 -9.46 6.92
CA ALA A 216 -3.10 -8.48 7.99
C ALA A 216 -3.52 -7.09 7.50
N VAL A 217 -4.03 -6.29 8.42
CA VAL A 217 -4.27 -4.86 8.22
C VAL A 217 -3.03 -4.12 8.67
N ILE A 218 -2.43 -3.37 7.77
CA ILE A 218 -1.27 -2.52 8.05
C ILE A 218 -1.60 -1.07 7.70
N ARG A 219 -1.21 -0.14 8.57
CA ARG A 219 -1.24 1.29 8.33
C ARG A 219 0.16 1.80 8.06
N LEU A 220 0.30 2.60 7.04
CA LEU A 220 1.48 3.35 6.66
C LEU A 220 1.14 4.82 6.86
N THR A 221 1.79 5.49 7.82
CA THR A 221 1.62 6.92 8.08
C THR A 221 2.79 7.66 7.44
N LYS A 222 2.51 8.55 6.49
CA LYS A 222 3.55 9.28 5.75
C LYS A 222 4.40 10.11 6.71
N HIS A 223 5.72 10.02 6.57
CA HIS A 223 6.64 10.88 7.31
C HIS A 223 6.49 12.34 6.86
N GLU A 224 6.49 13.26 7.80
CA GLU A 224 6.58 14.71 7.49
C GLU A 224 7.95 15.04 6.88
N ASN A 225 9.01 14.40 7.39
CA ASN A 225 10.37 14.50 6.89
C ASN A 225 10.94 13.09 6.72
N PRO A 226 11.72 12.83 5.67
CA PRO A 226 12.37 11.53 5.52
C PRO A 226 13.20 11.16 6.76
N PRO A 227 13.19 9.90 7.21
CA PRO A 227 13.93 9.45 8.41
C PRO A 227 15.44 9.50 8.21
N VAL A 228 15.89 9.60 6.97
CA VAL A 228 17.30 9.81 6.58
C VAL A 228 17.36 10.81 5.45
N VAL A 229 18.42 11.63 5.43
CA VAL A 229 18.72 12.56 4.35
C VAL A 229 19.88 11.98 3.54
N VAL A 230 19.77 11.96 2.22
CA VAL A 230 20.78 11.42 1.30
C VAL A 230 21.02 12.39 0.15
N LYS A 231 22.21 12.36 -0.44
CA LYS A 231 22.59 13.17 -1.62
C LYS A 231 21.78 12.77 -2.85
N ASP A 232 21.53 11.46 -3.03
CA ASP A 232 20.77 10.88 -4.13
C ASP A 232 19.97 9.67 -3.65
N ASP A 233 18.64 9.83 -3.50
CA ASP A 233 17.73 8.76 -3.10
C ASP A 233 17.62 7.66 -4.18
N LYS A 234 17.72 8.02 -5.46
CA LYS A 234 17.68 7.04 -6.56
C LYS A 234 18.88 6.11 -6.50
N LEU A 235 20.07 6.65 -6.24
CA LEU A 235 21.25 5.83 -6.02
C LEU A 235 21.05 4.90 -4.82
N MET A 236 20.57 5.43 -3.68
CA MET A 236 20.30 4.63 -2.50
C MET A 236 19.37 3.46 -2.81
N PHE A 237 18.25 3.71 -3.49
CA PHE A 237 17.31 2.64 -3.85
C PHE A 237 17.90 1.65 -4.86
N ARG A 238 18.74 2.08 -5.80
CA ARG A 238 19.48 1.16 -6.69
C ARG A 238 20.39 0.24 -5.90
N LEU A 239 21.12 0.76 -4.91
CA LEU A 239 21.98 -0.05 -4.02
C LEU A 239 21.16 -1.04 -3.19
N ILE A 240 20.03 -0.59 -2.63
CA ILE A 240 19.09 -1.44 -1.90
C ILE A 240 18.60 -2.58 -2.80
N HIS A 241 18.06 -2.29 -3.98
CA HIS A 241 17.59 -3.31 -4.91
C HIS A 241 18.68 -4.33 -5.25
N ALA A 242 19.85 -3.85 -5.67
CA ALA A 242 21.00 -4.70 -6.01
C ALA A 242 21.42 -5.63 -4.87
N SER A 243 21.37 -5.15 -3.63
CA SER A 243 21.74 -5.94 -2.45
C SER A 243 20.74 -7.06 -2.11
N PHE A 244 19.47 -6.92 -2.52
CA PHE A 244 18.42 -7.92 -2.25
C PHE A 244 18.08 -8.83 -3.44
N GLU A 245 18.51 -8.54 -4.65
CA GLU A 245 18.36 -9.45 -5.79
C GLU A 245 19.05 -10.80 -5.55
N GLN A 246 20.18 -10.79 -4.84
CA GLN A 246 20.94 -11.99 -4.53
C GLN A 246 21.19 -12.12 -3.00
N ARG A 247 20.13 -12.27 -2.22
CA ARG A 247 20.16 -12.30 -0.72
C ARG A 247 21.26 -13.16 -0.09
N ARG A 248 21.68 -14.25 -0.75
CA ARG A 248 22.74 -15.15 -0.24
C ARG A 248 24.16 -14.64 -0.48
N LYS A 249 24.35 -13.58 -1.28
CA LYS A 249 25.65 -12.97 -1.55
C LYS A 249 25.98 -11.88 -0.54
N THR A 250 27.28 -11.54 -0.44
CA THR A 250 27.70 -10.36 0.31
C THR A 250 27.23 -9.09 -0.39
N LEU A 251 27.06 -8.00 0.36
CA LEU A 251 26.60 -6.72 -0.16
C LEU A 251 27.46 -6.22 -1.32
N LYS A 252 28.81 -6.27 -1.17
CA LYS A 252 29.74 -5.87 -2.24
C LYS A 252 29.57 -6.66 -3.53
N ASN A 253 29.24 -7.96 -3.44
CA ASN A 253 28.97 -8.78 -4.62
C ASN A 253 27.60 -8.48 -5.24
N GLY A 254 26.56 -8.18 -4.44
CA GLY A 254 25.25 -7.80 -4.94
C GLY A 254 25.30 -6.47 -5.70
N ILE A 255 25.88 -5.45 -5.08
CA ILE A 255 25.98 -4.10 -5.68
C ILE A 255 26.84 -4.10 -6.94
N SER A 256 27.99 -4.77 -6.94
CA SER A 256 28.87 -4.80 -8.13
C SER A 256 28.20 -5.44 -9.36
N ASN A 257 27.26 -6.38 -9.15
CA ASN A 257 26.49 -6.99 -10.23
C ASN A 257 25.44 -6.05 -10.87
N ALA A 258 25.11 -4.95 -10.22
CA ALA A 258 24.15 -3.96 -10.76
C ALA A 258 24.77 -3.04 -11.83
N ASN A 259 26.07 -3.19 -12.09
CA ASN A 259 26.80 -2.40 -13.10
C ASN A 259 26.58 -0.88 -12.98
N ILE A 260 26.67 -0.37 -11.76
CA ILE A 260 26.60 1.07 -11.51
C ILE A 260 27.97 1.69 -11.88
N PRO A 261 28.03 2.70 -12.76
CA PRO A 261 29.30 3.30 -13.17
C PRO A 261 30.14 3.73 -11.97
N GLY A 262 31.46 3.44 -12.01
CA GLY A 262 32.41 3.77 -10.94
C GLY A 262 32.30 2.93 -9.65
N ILE A 263 31.22 2.18 -9.45
CA ILE A 263 30.97 1.39 -8.22
C ILE A 263 31.41 -0.05 -8.42
N THR A 264 32.69 -0.33 -8.16
CA THR A 264 33.27 -1.67 -8.22
C THR A 264 33.13 -2.41 -6.87
N LYS A 265 33.45 -3.69 -6.87
CA LYS A 265 33.46 -4.51 -5.67
C LYS A 265 34.44 -3.99 -4.61
N GLU A 266 35.59 -3.51 -5.04
CA GLU A 266 36.66 -2.96 -4.20
C GLU A 266 36.17 -1.66 -3.56
N VAL A 267 35.60 -0.75 -4.35
CA VAL A 267 35.04 0.54 -3.88
C VAL A 267 33.94 0.32 -2.82
N VAL A 268 33.03 -0.64 -3.03
CA VAL A 268 32.01 -0.97 -2.03
C VAL A 268 32.65 -1.56 -0.76
N GLY A 269 33.68 -2.41 -0.91
CA GLY A 269 34.40 -2.98 0.24
C GLY A 269 35.10 -1.89 1.08
N GLU A 270 35.78 -0.94 0.46
CA GLU A 270 36.43 0.20 1.11
C GLU A 270 35.41 1.11 1.81
N ALA A 271 34.26 1.38 1.16
CA ALA A 271 33.16 2.14 1.75
C ALA A 271 32.62 1.46 3.02
N LEU A 272 32.40 0.15 3.01
CA LEU A 272 31.94 -0.61 4.18
C LEU A 272 32.95 -0.55 5.32
N ILE A 273 34.25 -0.73 5.02
CA ILE A 273 35.33 -0.62 6.03
C ILE A 273 35.37 0.78 6.63
N SER A 274 35.21 1.84 5.81
CA SER A 274 35.18 3.23 6.29
C SER A 274 33.99 3.52 7.21
N MET A 275 32.89 2.76 7.05
CA MET A 275 31.72 2.81 7.93
C MET A 275 31.90 2.00 9.23
N GLY A 276 33.00 1.25 9.38
CA GLY A 276 33.24 0.34 10.48
C GLY A 276 32.49 -1.00 10.38
N LEU A 277 32.05 -1.37 9.17
CA LEU A 277 31.33 -2.61 8.89
C LEU A 277 32.27 -3.69 8.30
N ASP A 278 31.86 -4.96 8.45
CA ASP A 278 32.53 -6.06 7.79
C ASP A 278 32.31 -5.97 6.27
N GLU A 279 33.38 -5.98 5.47
CA GLU A 279 33.32 -5.96 4.02
C GLU A 279 32.52 -7.13 3.40
N ASN A 280 32.34 -8.22 4.14
CA ASN A 280 31.58 -9.40 3.75
C ASN A 280 30.13 -9.40 4.28
N ILE A 281 29.68 -8.29 4.89
CA ILE A 281 28.32 -8.13 5.39
C ILE A 281 27.28 -8.36 4.26
N ARG A 282 26.10 -8.83 4.62
CA ARG A 282 24.96 -8.96 3.71
C ARG A 282 24.02 -7.76 3.82
N GLY A 283 23.33 -7.42 2.73
CA GLY A 283 22.39 -6.31 2.69
C GLY A 283 21.28 -6.39 3.75
N GLU A 284 20.83 -7.59 4.10
CA GLU A 284 19.82 -7.79 5.15
C GLU A 284 20.26 -7.35 6.56
N ARG A 285 21.53 -7.06 6.76
CA ARG A 285 22.08 -6.60 8.05
C ARG A 285 22.13 -5.08 8.17
N LEU A 286 22.07 -4.36 7.06
CA LEU A 286 22.12 -2.90 7.06
C LEU A 286 20.75 -2.31 7.36
N SER A 287 20.74 -1.33 8.26
CA SER A 287 19.61 -0.44 8.49
C SER A 287 19.45 0.56 7.34
N LEU A 288 18.30 1.25 7.29
CA LEU A 288 18.07 2.34 6.33
C LEU A 288 19.13 3.45 6.47
N ALA A 289 19.52 3.81 7.69
CA ALA A 289 20.56 4.80 7.94
C ALA A 289 21.92 4.39 7.42
N GLU A 290 22.27 3.09 7.51
CA GLU A 290 23.51 2.58 6.96
C GLU A 290 23.49 2.52 5.44
N PHE A 291 22.34 2.19 4.81
CA PHE A 291 22.19 2.31 3.37
C PHE A 291 22.31 3.77 2.88
N ALA A 292 21.72 4.72 3.62
CA ALA A 292 21.86 6.14 3.32
C ALA A 292 23.32 6.60 3.36
N ARG A 293 24.04 6.24 4.43
CA ARG A 293 25.47 6.56 4.56
C ARG A 293 26.33 5.91 3.48
N LEU A 294 26.04 4.65 3.13
CA LEU A 294 26.72 3.97 2.03
C LEU A 294 26.46 4.66 0.69
N ALA A 295 25.21 5.07 0.43
CA ALA A 295 24.85 5.79 -0.78
C ALA A 295 25.58 7.12 -0.90
N ASP A 296 25.72 7.89 0.17
CA ASP A 296 26.44 9.17 0.18
C ASP A 296 27.93 9.02 -0.10
N ILE A 297 28.57 7.98 0.43
CA ILE A 297 29.97 7.67 0.15
C ILE A 297 30.14 7.29 -1.33
N LEU A 298 29.27 6.43 -1.85
CA LEU A 298 29.34 5.95 -3.22
C LEU A 298 28.93 7.00 -4.25
N TYR A 299 28.09 7.97 -3.87
CA TYR A 299 27.71 9.10 -4.73
C TYR A 299 28.94 9.93 -5.12
N ASP A 300 29.82 10.22 -4.18
CA ASP A 300 31.04 10.99 -4.46
C ASP A 300 31.97 10.24 -5.42
N VAL A 301 31.96 8.92 -5.43
CA VAL A 301 32.72 8.09 -6.39
C VAL A 301 32.04 8.11 -7.77
N GLU A 302 30.70 7.94 -7.84
CA GLU A 302 29.95 7.96 -9.12
C GLU A 302 30.13 9.30 -9.87
N GLN A 303 30.21 10.44 -9.14
CA GLN A 303 30.39 11.77 -9.75
C GLN A 303 31.83 12.03 -10.23
N ASN A 304 32.83 11.33 -9.69
CA ASN A 304 34.24 11.51 -10.01
C ASN A 304 34.80 10.44 -10.97
N GLY A 305 34.02 9.44 -11.34
CA GLY A 305 34.39 8.36 -12.26
C GLY A 305 33.72 8.48 -13.60
#